data_c534d0468380314fc314dfda94e1b784
#
_entry.id   c534d0468380314fc314dfda94e1b784
#
_cell.length_a   1.000
_cell.length_b   1.000
_cell.length_c   1.000
_cell.angle_alpha   90.00
_cell.angle_beta   90.00
_cell.angle_gamma   90.00
#
_symmetry.space_group_name_H-M   'P 1'
#
loop_
_entity.id
_entity.type
_entity.pdbx_description
1 polymer ?
#
loop_
_entity_poly.entity_id
_entity_poly.type
_entity_poly.pdbx_seq_one_letter_code
_entity_poly.pdbx_strand_id
1 'polypeptide(L)'
;METITTADRLSYRRMTTDEQRAHFLRENLFQPGQLNVVYSDVDRAVVAAVVPLRKKLALTGGREMACAFFHERRESGVINLGGTGKITVDGKVYTVKNR
;
A
#
# COMPACT_ATOMS: atom_id res chain seq x y z
N MET A 1 -4.79 -7.97 -0.57
CA MET A 1 -3.51 -7.42 0.00
C MET A 1 -2.41 -8.43 -0.26
N GLU A 2 -1.33 -7.98 -0.83
CA GLU A 2 -0.13 -8.80 -1.00
C GLU A 2 0.74 -8.72 0.25
N THR A 3 1.29 -9.84 0.69
CA THR A 3 2.24 -9.86 1.81
C THR A 3 3.64 -10.12 1.28
N ILE A 4 4.59 -9.28 1.69
CA ILE A 4 6.00 -9.44 1.38
C ILE A 4 6.72 -9.92 2.64
N THR A 5 7.45 -11.03 2.51
CA THR A 5 8.40 -11.47 3.52
C THR A 5 9.80 -11.10 3.05
N THR A 6 10.46 -10.25 3.79
CA THR A 6 11.78 -9.74 3.42
C THR A 6 12.86 -10.78 3.75
N ALA A 7 13.82 -10.92 2.85
CA ALA A 7 14.95 -11.79 3.10
C ALA A 7 15.84 -11.24 4.23
N ASP A 8 16.41 -12.14 5.02
CA ASP A 8 17.39 -11.77 6.03
C ASP A 8 18.74 -11.35 5.40
N ARG A 9 19.60 -10.76 6.23
CA ARG A 9 20.88 -10.22 5.80
C ARG A 9 21.82 -11.25 5.18
N LEU A 10 21.78 -12.50 5.63
CA LEU A 10 22.65 -13.55 5.11
C LEU A 10 22.11 -14.09 3.78
N SER A 11 20.81 -14.34 3.71
CA SER A 11 20.14 -14.81 2.49
C SER A 11 20.26 -13.80 1.35
N TYR A 12 20.06 -12.51 1.65
CA TYR A 12 20.18 -11.43 0.67
C TYR A 12 21.53 -11.46 -0.08
N ARG A 13 22.63 -11.73 0.61
CA ARG A 13 23.97 -11.74 0.01
C ARG A 13 24.18 -12.85 -1.01
N ARG A 14 23.36 -13.89 -0.95
CA ARG A 14 23.44 -15.06 -1.84
C ARG A 14 22.41 -15.04 -2.95
N MET A 15 21.53 -14.06 -2.95
CA MET A 15 20.45 -13.93 -3.92
C MET A 15 20.98 -13.50 -5.29
N THR A 16 20.39 -14.05 -6.33
CA THR A 16 20.52 -13.53 -7.69
C THR A 16 19.83 -12.19 -7.80
N THR A 17 20.09 -11.44 -8.86
CA THR A 17 19.41 -10.17 -9.13
C THR A 17 17.89 -10.37 -9.21
N ASP A 18 17.43 -11.41 -9.87
CA ASP A 18 16.00 -11.71 -10.02
C ASP A 18 15.35 -12.02 -8.66
N GLU A 19 16.02 -12.78 -7.82
CA GLU A 19 15.56 -13.07 -6.46
C GLU A 19 15.49 -11.79 -5.61
N GLN A 20 16.49 -10.91 -5.70
CA GLN A 20 16.48 -9.62 -5.01
C GLN A 20 15.30 -8.76 -5.46
N ARG A 21 15.06 -8.67 -6.78
CA ARG A 21 13.91 -7.94 -7.31
C ARG A 21 12.60 -8.51 -6.80
N ALA A 22 12.44 -9.81 -6.76
CA ALA A 22 11.23 -10.45 -6.26
C ALA A 22 10.97 -10.15 -4.77
N HIS A 23 12.02 -10.03 -3.97
CA HIS A 23 11.90 -9.76 -2.53
C HIS A 23 11.73 -8.28 -2.19
N PHE A 24 12.38 -7.38 -2.92
CA PHE A 24 12.50 -5.98 -2.51
C PHE A 24 11.81 -4.99 -3.45
N LEU A 25 11.42 -5.39 -4.64
CA LEU A 25 10.81 -4.49 -5.61
C LEU A 25 9.34 -4.85 -5.86
N ARG A 26 8.50 -3.84 -5.90
CA ARG A 26 7.11 -3.95 -6.36
C ARG A 26 6.88 -2.95 -7.47
N GLU A 27 6.61 -3.48 -8.65
CA GLU A 27 6.32 -2.71 -9.84
C GLU A 27 4.82 -2.73 -10.14
N ASN A 28 4.38 -1.80 -10.98
CA ASN A 28 3.00 -1.76 -11.48
C ASN A 28 1.93 -1.66 -10.38
N LEU A 29 2.23 -0.98 -9.28
CA LEU A 29 1.27 -0.78 -8.20
C LEU A 29 0.11 0.13 -8.62
N PHE A 30 0.38 1.14 -9.46
CA PHE A 30 -0.62 2.09 -9.93
C PHE A 30 -1.36 1.51 -11.14
N GLN A 31 -2.55 0.98 -10.91
CA GLN A 31 -3.41 0.42 -11.95
C GLN A 31 -4.74 1.18 -11.98
N PRO A 32 -5.21 1.60 -13.16
CA PRO A 32 -6.46 2.35 -13.27
C PRO A 32 -7.65 1.62 -12.62
N GLY A 33 -8.38 2.33 -11.79
CA GLY A 33 -9.55 1.79 -11.09
C GLY A 33 -9.24 0.82 -9.96
N GLN A 34 -7.99 0.71 -9.52
CA GLN A 34 -7.58 -0.27 -8.52
C GLN A 34 -6.96 0.36 -7.28
N LEU A 35 -7.11 -0.36 -6.19
CA LEU A 35 -6.40 -0.16 -4.93
C LEU A 35 -5.50 -1.38 -4.72
N ASN A 36 -4.21 -1.19 -4.86
CA ASN A 36 -3.21 -2.22 -4.62
C ASN A 36 -2.52 -1.96 -3.28
N VAL A 37 -2.56 -2.95 -2.42
CA VAL A 37 -2.02 -2.85 -1.04
C VAL A 37 -0.98 -3.92 -0.83
N VAL A 38 0.17 -3.52 -0.34
CA VAL A 38 1.29 -4.40 -0.01
C VAL A 38 1.58 -4.27 1.48
N TYR A 39 1.55 -5.40 2.18
CA TYR A 39 1.95 -5.50 3.59
C TYR A 39 3.37 -6.06 3.66
N SER A 40 4.27 -5.35 4.30
CA SER A 40 5.65 -5.79 4.51
C SER A 40 5.87 -6.21 5.97
N ASP A 41 6.63 -7.28 6.16
CA ASP A 41 7.05 -7.71 7.49
C ASP A 41 8.09 -6.75 8.12
N VAL A 42 8.75 -5.93 7.29
CA VAL A 42 9.65 -4.89 7.78
C VAL A 42 8.83 -3.78 8.43
N ASP A 43 9.00 -3.62 9.72
CA ASP A 43 8.28 -2.66 10.57
C ASP A 43 6.75 -2.73 10.41
N ARG A 44 6.23 -3.83 9.88
CA ARG A 44 4.82 -4.01 9.57
C ARG A 44 4.24 -2.86 8.75
N ALA A 45 5.05 -2.37 7.81
CA ALA A 45 4.66 -1.27 6.94
C ALA A 45 3.64 -1.71 5.89
N VAL A 46 2.72 -0.82 5.58
CA VAL A 46 1.75 -1.01 4.50
C VAL A 46 1.96 0.08 3.46
N VAL A 47 2.13 -0.32 2.22
CA VAL A 47 2.20 0.59 1.08
C VAL A 47 0.99 0.35 0.19
N ALA A 48 0.29 1.41 -0.15
CA ALA A 48 -0.87 1.31 -1.03
C ALA A 48 -0.75 2.27 -2.20
N ALA A 49 -1.14 1.80 -3.37
CA ALA A 49 -1.30 2.63 -4.56
C ALA A 49 -2.78 2.63 -4.96
N VAL A 50 -3.33 3.82 -5.13
CA VAL A 50 -4.78 4.00 -5.37
C VAL A 50 -4.99 4.84 -6.61
N VAL A 51 -5.71 4.32 -7.58
CA VAL A 51 -6.05 5.04 -8.82
C VAL A 51 -7.57 5.00 -9.00
N PRO A 52 -8.34 5.82 -8.28
CA PRO A 52 -9.78 5.85 -8.43
C PRO A 52 -10.16 6.48 -9.78
N LEU A 53 -11.13 5.90 -10.45
CA LEU A 53 -11.71 6.45 -11.67
C LEU A 53 -13.15 6.88 -11.41
N ARG A 54 -14.11 6.00 -11.71
CA ARG A 54 -15.55 6.29 -11.58
C ARG A 54 -16.13 5.89 -10.23
N LYS A 55 -15.50 4.94 -9.55
CA LYS A 55 -15.97 4.40 -8.28
C LYS A 55 -15.04 4.79 -7.15
N LYS A 56 -15.61 5.00 -5.97
CA LYS A 56 -14.82 5.12 -4.76
C LYS A 56 -14.15 3.77 -4.46
N LEU A 57 -12.90 3.82 -4.04
CA LEU A 57 -12.16 2.65 -3.58
C LEU A 57 -12.07 2.71 -2.06
N ALA A 58 -12.37 1.60 -1.40
CA ALA A 58 -12.37 1.53 0.06
C ALA A 58 -11.09 0.86 0.55
N LEU A 59 -10.44 1.49 1.53
CA LEU A 59 -9.30 0.91 2.22
C LEU A 59 -9.82 0.10 3.41
N THR A 60 -9.67 -1.21 3.33
CA THR A 60 -10.14 -2.14 4.36
C THR A 60 -8.98 -2.89 4.98
N GLY A 61 -9.13 -3.30 6.23
CA GLY A 61 -8.18 -4.17 6.89
C GLY A 61 -8.18 -5.56 6.27
N GLY A 62 -7.00 -6.13 6.06
CA GLY A 62 -6.84 -7.53 5.66
C GLY A 62 -6.62 -8.44 6.87
N ARG A 63 -6.64 -9.75 6.63
CA ARG A 63 -6.34 -10.76 7.67
C ARG A 63 -4.97 -10.54 8.30
N GLU A 64 -4.02 -10.12 7.49
CA GLU A 64 -2.62 -9.88 7.85
C GLU A 64 -2.49 -8.78 8.91
N MET A 65 -3.42 -7.85 8.93
CA MET A 65 -3.41 -6.73 9.85
C MET A 65 -4.09 -7.05 11.19
N ALA A 66 -4.87 -8.11 11.25
CA ALA A 66 -5.58 -8.55 12.45
C ALA A 66 -6.33 -7.38 13.15
N CYS A 67 -7.06 -6.58 12.37
CA CYS A 67 -7.78 -5.40 12.84
C CYS A 67 -9.21 -5.37 12.31
N ALA A 68 -10.11 -4.70 13.06
CA ALA A 68 -11.51 -4.54 12.66
C ALA A 68 -11.66 -3.54 11.51
N PHE A 69 -10.83 -2.51 11.49
CA PHE A 69 -10.76 -1.53 10.41
C PHE A 69 -9.31 -1.09 10.19
N PHE A 70 -9.01 -0.55 9.02
CA PHE A 70 -7.63 -0.31 8.57
C PHE A 70 -6.82 0.54 9.55
N HIS A 71 -7.39 1.61 10.08
CA HIS A 71 -6.69 2.55 10.97
C HIS A 71 -6.90 2.28 12.46
N GLU A 72 -7.34 1.09 12.83
CA GLU A 72 -7.52 0.76 14.26
C GLU A 72 -6.24 0.95 15.08
N ARG A 73 -5.09 0.65 14.48
CA ARG A 73 -3.78 0.70 15.15
C ARG A 73 -2.70 1.33 14.27
N ARG A 74 -3.09 2.10 13.26
CA ARG A 74 -2.17 2.64 12.25
C ARG A 74 -2.53 4.06 11.88
N GLU A 75 -1.53 4.80 11.49
CA GLU A 75 -1.68 6.07 10.81
C GLU A 75 -1.30 5.92 9.35
N SER A 76 -1.84 6.77 8.50
CA SER A 76 -1.49 6.79 7.07
C SER A 76 -1.14 8.20 6.62
N GLY A 77 -0.09 8.28 5.81
CA GLY A 77 0.20 9.46 5.02
C GLY A 77 -0.21 9.24 3.58
N VAL A 78 -0.68 10.26 2.92
CA VAL A 78 -1.07 10.20 1.51
C VAL A 78 -0.27 11.21 0.72
N ILE A 79 0.36 10.75 -0.36
CA ILE A 79 1.04 11.59 -1.33
C ILE A 79 0.28 11.46 -2.64
N ASN A 80 -0.32 12.55 -3.10
CA ASN A 80 -1.05 12.56 -4.37
C ASN A 80 -0.10 12.91 -5.51
N LEU A 81 0.10 11.98 -6.42
CA LEU A 81 0.97 12.12 -7.60
C LEU A 81 0.17 12.40 -8.88
N GLY A 82 -1.14 12.41 -8.82
CA GLY A 82 -2.04 12.61 -9.96
C GLY A 82 -2.85 13.90 -9.86
N GLY A 83 -4.01 13.89 -10.47
CA GLY A 83 -4.97 14.99 -10.39
C GLY A 83 -5.57 15.14 -8.99
N THR A 84 -6.22 16.27 -8.74
CA THR A 84 -6.90 16.52 -7.46
C THR A 84 -7.92 15.43 -7.17
N GLY A 85 -7.85 14.85 -5.99
CA GLY A 85 -8.72 13.79 -5.52
C GLY A 85 -9.39 14.12 -4.20
N LYS A 86 -10.21 13.20 -3.73
CA LYS A 86 -10.91 13.32 -2.45
C LYS A 86 -10.73 12.05 -1.63
N ILE A 87 -10.55 12.22 -0.34
CA ILE A 87 -10.50 11.12 0.64
C ILE A 87 -11.61 11.36 1.64
N THR A 88 -12.42 10.34 1.89
CA THR A 88 -13.48 10.38 2.89
C THR A 88 -13.09 9.51 4.08
N VAL A 89 -13.11 10.10 5.25
CA VAL A 89 -12.84 9.41 6.53
C VAL A 89 -13.99 9.73 7.48
N ASP A 90 -14.68 8.71 7.95
CA ASP A 90 -15.81 8.83 8.87
C ASP A 90 -16.83 9.89 8.43
N GLY A 91 -17.19 9.87 7.15
CA GLY A 91 -18.13 10.80 6.55
C GLY A 91 -17.59 12.18 6.21
N LYS A 92 -16.39 12.52 6.64
CA LYS A 92 -15.74 13.79 6.35
C LYS A 92 -14.88 13.70 5.08
N VAL A 93 -15.04 14.66 4.18
CA VAL A 93 -14.34 14.70 2.90
C VAL A 93 -13.16 15.65 2.94
N TYR A 94 -12.01 15.18 2.54
CA TYR A 94 -10.78 15.94 2.40
C TYR A 94 -10.39 16.03 0.93
N THR A 95 -10.06 17.21 0.46
CA THR A 95 -9.52 17.40 -0.90
C THR A 95 -8.00 17.29 -0.85
N VAL A 96 -7.46 16.44 -1.71
CA VAL A 96 -6.02 16.19 -1.80
C VAL A 96 -5.54 16.63 -3.16
N LYS A 97 -4.74 17.68 -3.18
CA LYS A 97 -4.14 18.21 -4.40
C LYS A 97 -2.87 17.43 -4.74
N ASN A 98 -2.43 17.56 -6.00
CA ASN A 98 -1.12 17.07 -6.39
C ASN A 98 -0.07 17.74 -5.49
N ARG A 99 0.76 16.93 -4.88
CA ARG A 99 1.75 17.26 -3.85
C ARG A 99 2.23 18.71 -3.76
#